data_308790e286928e1c5d7f0eeadc0e879f
#
_entry.id   308790e286928e1c5d7f0eeadc0e879f
#
_cell.length_a   1.000
_cell.length_b   1.000
_cell.length_c   1.000
_cell.angle_alpha   90.00
_cell.angle_beta   90.00
_cell.angle_gamma   90.00
#
_symmetry.space_group_name_H-M   'P 1'
#
loop_
_entity.id
_entity.type
_entity.pdbx_description
1 polymer ?
#
loop_
_entity_poly.entity_id
_entity_poly.type
_entity_poly.pdbx_seq_one_letter_code
_entity_poly.pdbx_strand_id
1 'polypeptide(L)'
;MLNIRIIYICCLILTFASCKMKDEITCYGGSDSDLVQLLEKEGYTLKFYPSVSEALQNAPEKSGVLLLSDSYPVKGTSISQEDESLIEAKSLRVLVEFPQRIGTTDSSKSDTLNLERIVVCDSIKDRKS
;
A
#
# COMPACT_ATOMS: atom_id res chain seq x y z
N MET A 1 49.61 -17.31 13.05
CA MET A 1 48.30 -17.68 13.64
C MET A 1 47.42 -16.43 13.63
N LEU A 2 46.60 -16.29 12.66
CA LEU A 2 45.64 -15.19 12.60
C LEU A 2 44.57 -15.48 13.65
N ASN A 3 44.44 -14.56 14.60
CA ASN A 3 43.66 -14.78 15.82
C ASN A 3 42.20 -15.09 15.52
N ILE A 4 41.74 -16.30 15.77
CA ILE A 4 40.36 -16.77 15.70
C ILE A 4 39.39 -15.77 16.39
N ARG A 5 39.85 -15.06 17.42
CA ARG A 5 39.10 -14.01 18.12
C ARG A 5 38.73 -12.83 17.23
N ILE A 6 39.58 -12.45 16.27
CA ILE A 6 39.32 -11.34 15.33
C ILE A 6 38.22 -11.76 14.32
N ILE A 7 38.21 -13.00 13.87
CA ILE A 7 37.21 -13.56 12.96
C ILE A 7 35.84 -13.59 13.64
N TYR A 8 35.78 -13.99 14.92
CA TYR A 8 34.50 -13.94 15.66
C TYR A 8 33.94 -12.54 15.86
N ILE A 9 34.80 -11.55 16.11
CA ILE A 9 34.39 -10.15 16.27
C ILE A 9 33.90 -9.59 14.95
N CYS A 10 34.55 -9.89 13.81
CA CYS A 10 34.07 -9.48 12.48
C CYS A 10 32.72 -10.13 12.11
N CYS A 11 32.52 -11.41 12.41
CA CYS A 11 31.23 -12.08 12.19
C CYS A 11 30.11 -11.47 13.06
N LEU A 12 30.40 -11.08 14.30
CA LEU A 12 29.43 -10.49 15.21
C LEU A 12 28.99 -9.10 14.78
N ILE A 13 29.89 -8.33 14.18
CA ILE A 13 29.57 -6.97 13.67
C ILE A 13 28.73 -7.03 12.39
N LEU A 14 28.90 -8.06 11.56
CA LEU A 14 28.12 -8.23 10.32
C LEU A 14 26.64 -8.60 10.57
N THR A 15 26.29 -9.12 11.74
CA THR A 15 24.91 -9.49 12.07
C THR A 15 24.04 -8.30 12.50
N PHE A 16 24.61 -7.13 12.81
CA PHE A 16 23.87 -5.94 13.21
C PHE A 16 23.52 -4.98 12.07
N ALA A 17 23.98 -5.23 10.85
CA ALA A 17 23.56 -4.50 9.66
C ALA A 17 22.20 -5.01 9.14
N SER A 18 21.26 -5.29 10.04
CA SER A 18 19.84 -5.41 9.66
C SER A 18 19.35 -4.00 9.34
N CYS A 19 19.69 -3.53 8.14
CA CYS A 19 19.06 -2.36 7.56
C CYS A 19 17.57 -2.68 7.53
N LYS A 20 16.76 -2.08 8.42
CA LYS A 20 15.31 -2.00 8.24
C LYS A 20 15.13 -1.26 6.92
N MET A 21 14.95 -2.01 5.83
CA MET A 21 14.40 -1.42 4.62
C MET A 21 13.06 -0.82 5.06
N LYS A 22 12.99 0.51 5.07
CA LYS A 22 11.72 1.19 5.20
C LYS A 22 10.86 0.65 4.06
N ASP A 23 9.70 0.13 4.40
CA ASP A 23 8.78 -0.40 3.42
C ASP A 23 8.42 0.73 2.45
N GLU A 24 8.90 0.61 1.21
CA GLU A 24 8.53 1.51 0.11
C GLU A 24 7.14 1.09 -0.38
N ILE A 25 6.21 2.02 -0.38
CA ILE A 25 4.84 1.80 -0.87
C ILE A 25 4.70 2.46 -2.23
N THR A 26 4.28 1.69 -3.21
CA THR A 26 3.99 2.20 -4.55
C THR A 26 2.64 2.91 -4.56
N CYS A 27 2.58 4.11 -5.11
CA CYS A 27 1.39 4.95 -5.11
C CYS A 27 1.05 5.50 -6.49
N TYR A 28 -0.25 5.73 -6.72
CA TYR A 28 -0.79 6.54 -7.80
C TYR A 28 -1.80 7.52 -7.23
N GLY A 29 -1.74 8.79 -7.65
CA GLY A 29 -2.70 9.83 -7.27
C GLY A 29 -2.66 10.25 -5.80
N GLY A 30 -3.48 11.23 -5.45
CA GLY A 30 -3.75 11.61 -4.07
C GLY A 30 -2.56 12.07 -3.24
N SER A 31 -1.51 12.66 -3.85
CA SER A 31 -0.28 13.07 -3.16
C SER A 31 -0.52 13.99 -1.96
N ASP A 32 -1.60 14.74 -1.98
CA ASP A 32 -1.96 15.71 -0.92
C ASP A 32 -2.98 15.15 0.08
N SER A 33 -3.31 13.86 0.00
CA SER A 33 -4.30 13.24 0.87
C SER A 33 -3.79 13.07 2.32
N ASP A 34 -4.72 13.10 3.27
CA ASP A 34 -4.43 12.88 4.69
C ASP A 34 -3.77 11.53 4.94
N LEU A 35 -4.13 10.51 4.15
CA LEU A 35 -3.53 9.17 4.24
C LEU A 35 -2.05 9.21 3.88
N VAL A 36 -1.68 9.92 2.82
CA VAL A 36 -0.29 10.10 2.40
C VAL A 36 0.51 10.78 3.51
N GLN A 37 0.00 11.90 4.02
CA GLN A 37 0.66 12.64 5.12
C GLN A 37 0.83 11.78 6.37
N LEU A 38 -0.15 10.96 6.71
CA LEU A 38 -0.07 10.04 7.85
C LEU A 38 1.01 8.99 7.63
N LEU A 39 1.05 8.35 6.46
CA LEU A 39 2.04 7.32 6.15
C LEU A 39 3.48 7.88 6.15
N GLU A 40 3.68 9.07 5.60
CA GLU A 40 4.98 9.74 5.64
C GLU A 40 5.41 10.07 7.07
N LYS A 41 4.48 10.54 7.91
CA LYS A 41 4.72 10.81 9.33
C LYS A 41 5.11 9.53 10.09
N GLU A 42 4.50 8.40 9.76
CA GLU A 42 4.86 7.09 10.34
C GLU A 42 6.18 6.54 9.75
N GLY A 43 6.77 7.25 8.79
CA GLY A 43 8.09 6.95 8.26
C GLY A 43 8.11 6.00 7.07
N TYR A 44 6.98 5.75 6.42
CA TYR A 44 6.94 5.04 5.15
C TYR A 44 7.51 5.90 4.03
N THR A 45 8.15 5.26 3.06
CA THR A 45 8.60 5.93 1.84
C THR A 45 7.57 5.67 0.74
N LEU A 46 6.96 6.74 0.22
CA LEU A 46 5.94 6.64 -0.82
C LEU A 46 6.55 6.99 -2.18
N LYS A 47 6.30 6.16 -3.17
CA LYS A 47 6.79 6.35 -4.54
C LYS A 47 5.62 6.48 -5.49
N PHE A 48 5.45 7.69 -6.01
CA PHE A 48 4.34 8.04 -6.89
C PHE A 48 4.67 7.80 -8.35
N TYR A 49 3.68 7.30 -9.08
CA TYR A 49 3.73 7.08 -10.53
C TYR A 49 2.60 7.86 -11.22
N PRO A 50 2.80 8.26 -12.48
CA PRO A 50 1.85 9.12 -13.21
C PRO A 50 0.60 8.39 -13.69
N SER A 51 0.58 7.05 -13.67
CA SER A 51 -0.57 6.25 -14.06
C SER A 51 -0.72 4.99 -13.20
N VAL A 52 -1.95 4.45 -13.15
CA VAL A 52 -2.26 3.19 -12.49
C VAL A 52 -1.37 2.07 -13.02
N SER A 53 -1.32 1.93 -14.35
CA SER A 53 -0.55 0.87 -15.01
C SER A 53 0.94 0.95 -14.70
N GLU A 54 1.54 2.15 -14.68
CA GLU A 54 2.94 2.32 -14.31
C GLU A 54 3.19 1.99 -12.83
N ALA A 55 2.29 2.38 -11.93
CA ALA A 55 2.39 2.02 -10.52
C ALA A 55 2.39 0.50 -10.36
N LEU A 56 1.46 -0.21 -10.99
CA LEU A 56 1.37 -1.67 -10.93
C LEU A 56 2.55 -2.37 -11.58
N GLN A 57 3.05 -1.85 -12.72
CA GLN A 57 4.22 -2.42 -13.41
C GLN A 57 5.50 -2.30 -12.56
N ASN A 58 5.68 -1.19 -11.86
CA ASN A 58 6.88 -0.93 -11.07
C ASN A 58 6.78 -1.45 -9.62
N ALA A 59 5.59 -1.84 -9.16
CA ALA A 59 5.43 -2.42 -7.84
C ALA A 59 6.20 -3.74 -7.71
N PRO A 60 6.96 -3.98 -6.63
CA PRO A 60 7.55 -5.27 -6.35
C PRO A 60 6.50 -6.37 -6.21
N GLU A 61 6.84 -7.60 -6.55
CA GLU A 61 5.95 -8.75 -6.33
C GLU A 61 5.57 -8.86 -4.84
N LYS A 62 4.32 -9.26 -4.59
CA LYS A 62 3.75 -9.43 -3.23
C LYS A 62 3.74 -8.17 -2.36
N SER A 63 3.96 -6.98 -2.97
CA SER A 63 3.92 -5.70 -2.26
C SER A 63 2.52 -5.11 -2.16
N GLY A 64 2.42 -4.00 -1.40
CA GLY A 64 1.23 -3.16 -1.33
C GLY A 64 1.29 -2.02 -2.34
N VAL A 65 0.14 -1.68 -2.93
CA VAL A 65 -0.01 -0.54 -3.85
C VAL A 65 -1.21 0.29 -3.42
N LEU A 66 -1.04 1.62 -3.39
CA LEU A 66 -2.11 2.57 -3.12
C LEU A 66 -2.51 3.28 -4.42
N LEU A 67 -3.76 3.10 -4.83
CA LEU A 67 -4.35 3.77 -5.97
C LEU A 67 -5.36 4.80 -5.45
N LEU A 68 -4.91 6.03 -5.29
CA LEU A 68 -5.66 7.12 -4.69
C LEU A 68 -6.33 7.98 -5.79
N SER A 69 -7.40 8.67 -5.43
CA SER A 69 -8.12 9.56 -6.35
C SER A 69 -7.58 10.98 -6.24
N ASP A 70 -7.13 11.56 -7.36
CA ASP A 70 -6.68 12.97 -7.40
C ASP A 70 -7.82 13.98 -7.28
N SER A 71 -9.06 13.54 -7.49
CA SER A 71 -10.21 14.44 -7.61
C SER A 71 -11.44 13.91 -6.88
N TYR A 72 -11.24 13.27 -5.72
CA TYR A 72 -12.35 12.82 -4.90
C TYR A 72 -13.28 13.98 -4.51
N PRO A 73 -14.61 13.85 -4.57
CA PRO A 73 -15.39 12.70 -5.05
C PRO A 73 -15.78 12.77 -6.54
N VAL A 74 -15.17 13.63 -7.34
CA VAL A 74 -15.59 13.94 -8.72
C VAL A 74 -15.19 12.84 -9.70
N LYS A 75 -13.98 12.29 -9.54
CA LYS A 75 -13.44 11.28 -10.46
C LYS A 75 -12.86 10.12 -9.67
N GLY A 76 -13.36 8.93 -9.96
CA GLY A 76 -12.84 7.71 -9.35
C GLY A 76 -11.63 7.12 -10.10
N THR A 77 -10.98 6.18 -9.45
CA THR A 77 -9.86 5.41 -9.99
C THR A 77 -10.39 4.21 -10.78
N SER A 78 -9.86 3.99 -11.98
CA SER A 78 -10.23 2.85 -12.82
C SER A 78 -9.05 1.90 -12.99
N ILE A 79 -9.30 0.62 -12.88
CA ILE A 79 -8.37 -0.47 -13.11
C ILE A 79 -8.82 -1.20 -14.38
N SER A 80 -7.95 -1.30 -15.38
CA SER A 80 -8.24 -2.03 -16.62
C SER A 80 -8.18 -3.54 -16.40
N GLN A 81 -8.63 -4.33 -17.37
CA GLN A 81 -8.52 -5.79 -17.31
C GLN A 81 -7.06 -6.26 -17.38
N GLU A 82 -6.21 -5.52 -18.10
CA GLU A 82 -4.78 -5.78 -18.15
C GLU A 82 -4.11 -5.51 -16.81
N ASP A 83 -4.50 -4.42 -16.14
CA ASP A 83 -4.02 -4.08 -14.80
C ASP A 83 -4.45 -5.15 -13.76
N GLU A 84 -5.68 -5.65 -13.86
CA GLU A 84 -6.19 -6.73 -13.00
C GLU A 84 -5.35 -8.00 -13.17
N SER A 85 -5.06 -8.39 -14.42
CA SER A 85 -4.19 -9.54 -14.72
C SER A 85 -2.78 -9.35 -14.15
N LEU A 86 -2.26 -8.13 -14.17
CA LEU A 86 -0.94 -7.80 -13.60
C LEU A 86 -0.94 -7.88 -12.08
N ILE A 87 -2.00 -7.41 -11.43
CA ILE A 87 -2.20 -7.51 -9.98
C ILE A 87 -2.16 -8.98 -9.54
N GLU A 88 -2.89 -9.85 -10.25
CA GLU A 88 -2.91 -11.29 -9.98
C GLU A 88 -1.54 -11.93 -10.20
N ALA A 89 -0.92 -11.67 -11.37
CA ALA A 89 0.37 -12.25 -11.74
C ALA A 89 1.48 -11.93 -10.72
N LYS A 90 1.49 -10.70 -10.19
CA LYS A 90 2.45 -10.25 -9.17
C LYS A 90 2.00 -10.49 -7.74
N SER A 91 0.79 -11.00 -7.52
CA SER A 91 0.18 -11.17 -6.19
C SER A 91 0.20 -9.87 -5.37
N LEU A 92 -0.15 -8.74 -5.99
CA LEU A 92 -0.17 -7.44 -5.35
C LEU A 92 -1.37 -7.29 -4.41
N ARG A 93 -1.19 -6.58 -3.32
CA ARG A 93 -2.27 -6.13 -2.43
C ARG A 93 -2.58 -4.68 -2.75
N VAL A 94 -3.73 -4.44 -3.39
CA VAL A 94 -4.08 -3.12 -3.88
C VAL A 94 -5.20 -2.52 -3.06
N LEU A 95 -4.99 -1.31 -2.55
CA LEU A 95 -6.04 -0.45 -1.99
C LEU A 95 -6.43 0.56 -3.06
N VAL A 96 -7.71 0.59 -3.39
CA VAL A 96 -8.26 1.53 -4.37
C VAL A 96 -9.19 2.49 -3.65
N GLU A 97 -8.86 3.77 -3.70
CA GLU A 97 -9.75 4.82 -3.22
C GLU A 97 -10.77 5.17 -4.32
N PHE A 98 -12.04 5.17 -3.95
CA PHE A 98 -13.14 5.53 -4.84
C PHE A 98 -13.09 4.83 -6.22
N PRO A 99 -13.25 3.50 -6.27
CA PRO A 99 -13.18 2.75 -7.51
C PRO A 99 -14.35 3.10 -8.43
N GLN A 100 -14.05 3.50 -9.65
CA GLN A 100 -15.06 3.73 -10.70
C GLN A 100 -15.28 2.47 -11.55
N ARG A 101 -14.18 1.76 -11.85
CA ARG A 101 -14.21 0.51 -12.59
C ARG A 101 -13.08 -0.40 -12.10
N ILE A 102 -13.38 -1.69 -11.98
CA ILE A 102 -12.40 -2.74 -11.73
C ILE A 102 -12.59 -3.83 -12.77
N GLY A 103 -11.63 -3.98 -13.68
CA GLY A 103 -11.70 -4.90 -14.80
C GLY A 103 -12.97 -4.68 -15.64
N THR A 104 -13.85 -5.67 -15.68
CA THR A 104 -15.16 -5.62 -16.37
C THR A 104 -16.30 -5.10 -15.50
N THR A 105 -16.06 -4.93 -14.20
CA THR A 105 -17.08 -4.49 -13.23
C THR A 105 -17.14 -2.98 -13.16
N ASP A 106 -18.32 -2.42 -13.46
CA ASP A 106 -18.59 -0.99 -13.36
C ASP A 106 -19.29 -0.70 -12.02
N SER A 107 -18.70 0.15 -11.19
CA SER A 107 -19.27 0.59 -9.91
C SER A 107 -20.24 1.77 -10.05
N SER A 108 -20.57 2.20 -11.28
CA SER A 108 -21.51 3.31 -11.53
C SER A 108 -22.93 3.06 -11.01
N LYS A 109 -23.23 1.84 -10.59
CA LYS A 109 -24.49 1.45 -9.90
C LYS A 109 -24.29 1.35 -8.39
N SER A 110 -23.52 2.23 -7.78
CA SER A 110 -23.48 2.30 -6.32
C SER A 110 -24.82 2.82 -5.81
N ASP A 111 -25.55 2.00 -5.07
CA ASP A 111 -26.67 2.47 -4.27
C ASP A 111 -26.14 3.43 -3.21
N THR A 112 -26.71 4.63 -3.15
CA THR A 112 -26.37 5.60 -2.12
C THR A 112 -26.86 5.08 -0.78
N LEU A 113 -25.96 4.44 -0.02
CA LEU A 113 -26.26 4.09 1.36
C LEU A 113 -26.22 5.37 2.19
N ASN A 114 -27.38 5.85 2.62
CA ASN A 114 -27.53 6.96 3.56
C ASN A 114 -27.07 6.63 5.00
N LEU A 115 -26.15 5.70 5.17
CA LEU A 115 -25.63 5.29 6.47
C LEU A 115 -24.19 5.78 6.68
N GLU A 116 -24.07 7.04 7.05
CA GLU A 116 -22.81 7.67 7.41
C GLU A 116 -22.37 7.40 8.87
N ARG A 117 -22.84 6.34 9.50
CA ARG A 117 -22.45 6.03 10.88
C ARG A 117 -21.73 4.71 10.98
N ILE A 118 -20.45 4.80 11.25
CA ILE A 118 -19.70 3.68 11.83
C ILE A 118 -20.04 3.64 13.31
N VAL A 119 -20.83 2.65 13.72
CA VAL A 119 -21.05 2.36 15.13
C VAL A 119 -19.90 1.50 15.60
N VAL A 120 -18.96 2.10 16.34
CA VAL A 120 -17.94 1.35 17.06
C VAL A 120 -18.61 0.72 18.27
N CYS A 121 -18.91 -0.57 18.20
CA CYS A 121 -19.39 -1.30 19.36
C CYS A 121 -18.24 -1.50 20.34
N ASP A 122 -18.43 -1.17 21.61
CA ASP A 122 -17.46 -1.26 22.71
C ASP A 122 -17.00 -2.70 23.03
N SER A 123 -17.57 -3.71 22.39
CA SER A 123 -17.23 -5.12 22.57
C SER A 123 -15.82 -5.52 22.09
N ILE A 124 -15.05 -4.59 21.51
CA ILE A 124 -13.65 -4.85 21.13
C ILE A 124 -12.69 -4.68 22.31
N LYS A 125 -13.14 -4.06 23.40
CA LYS A 125 -12.29 -3.80 24.59
C LYS A 125 -12.06 -5.00 25.51
N ASP A 126 -12.85 -6.05 25.42
CA ASP A 126 -12.86 -7.17 26.39
C ASP A 126 -12.05 -8.40 26.00
N ARG A 127 -11.15 -8.31 25.02
CA ARG A 127 -10.21 -9.41 24.69
C ARG A 127 -8.82 -9.20 25.24
N LYS A 128 -8.70 -8.75 26.48
CA LYS A 128 -7.46 -8.85 27.28
C LYS A 128 -7.82 -9.44 28.64
N SER A 129 -7.94 -10.73 28.68
CA SER A 129 -7.78 -11.56 29.88
C SER A 129 -6.89 -12.73 29.51
#